data_628e9cbefda9f1f91c13c6aab876d2a0
#
_entry.id   628e9cbefda9f1f91c13c6aab876d2a0
#
_cell.length_a   1.000
_cell.length_b   1.000
_cell.length_c   1.000
_cell.angle_alpha   90.00
_cell.angle_beta   90.00
_cell.angle_gamma   90.00
#
_symmetry.space_group_name_H-M   'P 1'
#
loop_
_entity.id
_entity.type
_entity.pdbx_description
1 polymer ?
#
loop_
_entity_poly.entity_id
_entity_poly.type
_entity_poly.pdbx_seq_one_letter_code
_entity_poly.pdbx_strand_id
1 'polypeptide(L)'
;MDFSQYLLSILVWLPIIGGIILLVLGDGGDAKSAKAGTMRIVALGMALLTFVLSIALYRWFDNAETGMQFIERYSWIPALNAYYYLGIDGISAPLILLTTFITPLVVLTSWDVIKVRPAQFFAAFLILEGLMIGVFSALDGLLFYVFWEAMLVPMFLIIGVWGGERRIYATLKFFLYTFLGSVLMLVAFIYLYGQTGSFDMFGWMNVPIGLTAQKFIFIAFLLAFAVKVPMWPVHTWLPDAHVEAPTGGSVILAAIMLKMGGYGFLRLSLPMVPDGSAYFSGLVIAMSLIAIVYIGFVALMQKDMKKLIAYSSIAHMGFVTLGFFLLWSIQGGSGAGLGMTGGMVQMVSHGLISGAMFLCVGVLYDRVHSRQIVDYGGVANTMPVFAAFMVLFSMANAGLPGTSGFVGEFMVIIASFKANFWFAFLAASTLVIGAAYTLWMVKRVIYGEVANNNVAELEDLNVREFAVLAVLAVAVLLIGLWPAPLVDMMNVTIDQLIQQIGHSKL
;
A
#
# COMPACT_ATOMS: atom_id res chain seq x y z
N MET A 1 -5.36 30.81 -15.91
CA MET A 1 -5.14 29.36 -16.06
C MET A 1 -5.83 28.71 -14.89
N ASP A 2 -6.74 27.82 -15.14
CA ASP A 2 -7.40 27.07 -14.07
C ASP A 2 -6.41 26.03 -13.54
N PHE A 3 -5.92 26.24 -12.31
CA PHE A 3 -4.91 25.39 -11.66
C PHE A 3 -5.38 23.94 -11.54
N SER A 4 -6.70 23.74 -11.49
CA SER A 4 -7.30 22.40 -11.38
C SER A 4 -7.01 21.53 -12.61
N GLN A 5 -6.79 22.12 -13.79
CA GLN A 5 -6.53 21.40 -15.04
C GLN A 5 -5.15 20.71 -15.11
N TYR A 6 -4.21 21.08 -14.24
CA TYR A 6 -2.84 20.52 -14.21
C TYR A 6 -2.49 19.91 -12.86
N LEU A 7 -3.48 19.73 -12.00
CA LEU A 7 -3.24 19.32 -10.61
C LEU A 7 -2.59 17.95 -10.51
N LEU A 8 -3.02 16.97 -11.31
CA LEU A 8 -2.44 15.62 -11.30
C LEU A 8 -1.01 15.61 -11.80
N SER A 9 -0.72 16.31 -12.90
CA SER A 9 0.67 16.46 -13.36
C SER A 9 1.55 17.12 -12.31
N ILE A 10 1.06 18.15 -11.62
CA ILE A 10 1.80 18.79 -10.54
C ILE A 10 2.07 17.80 -9.41
N LEU A 11 1.08 17.04 -8.96
CA LEU A 11 1.24 16.03 -7.91
C LEU A 11 2.24 14.92 -8.28
N VAL A 12 2.28 14.52 -9.55
CA VAL A 12 3.24 13.52 -10.05
C VAL A 12 4.65 14.10 -10.14
N TRP A 13 4.80 15.25 -10.81
CA TRP A 13 6.13 15.75 -11.18
C TRP A 13 6.79 16.59 -10.10
N LEU A 14 6.03 17.24 -9.22
CA LEU A 14 6.59 18.07 -8.16
C LEU A 14 7.54 17.29 -7.23
N PRO A 15 7.18 16.15 -6.65
CA PRO A 15 8.10 15.38 -5.82
C PRO A 15 9.25 14.78 -6.66
N ILE A 16 9.03 14.37 -7.91
CA ILE A 16 10.08 13.87 -8.80
C ILE A 16 11.12 14.96 -9.05
N ILE A 17 10.68 16.18 -9.40
CA ILE A 17 11.58 17.32 -9.60
C ILE A 17 12.31 17.65 -8.29
N GLY A 18 11.63 17.63 -7.16
CA GLY A 18 12.24 17.79 -5.84
C GLY A 18 13.35 16.77 -5.57
N GLY A 19 13.10 15.50 -5.91
CA GLY A 19 14.11 14.44 -5.84
C GLY A 19 15.31 14.69 -6.75
N ILE A 20 15.08 15.10 -8.00
CA ILE A 20 16.15 15.46 -8.95
C ILE A 20 16.98 16.65 -8.43
N ILE A 21 16.33 17.68 -7.89
CA ILE A 21 17.03 18.83 -7.27
C ILE A 21 17.95 18.36 -6.14
N LEU A 22 17.48 17.46 -5.27
CA LEU A 22 18.30 16.90 -4.19
C LEU A 22 19.52 16.13 -4.73
N LEU A 23 19.36 15.36 -5.81
CA LEU A 23 20.46 14.64 -6.45
C LEU A 23 21.50 15.60 -7.04
N VAL A 24 21.07 16.66 -7.70
CA VAL A 24 21.96 17.67 -8.31
C VAL A 24 22.72 18.47 -7.25
N LEU A 25 22.02 18.88 -6.20
CA LEU A 25 22.65 19.64 -5.10
C LEU A 25 23.64 18.78 -4.30
N GLY A 26 23.31 17.51 -4.07
CA GLY A 26 24.13 16.56 -3.30
C GLY A 26 24.31 16.97 -1.82
N ASP A 27 24.84 16.09 -1.00
CA ASP A 27 24.98 16.30 0.46
C ASP A 27 26.42 16.71 0.89
N GLY A 28 27.35 16.78 -0.03
CA GLY A 28 28.75 17.08 0.27
C GLY A 28 29.50 15.92 0.93
N GLY A 29 28.90 14.73 1.02
CA GLY A 29 29.53 13.50 1.55
C GLY A 29 29.46 13.34 3.07
N ASP A 30 29.12 14.37 3.84
CA ASP A 30 28.98 14.31 5.31
C ASP A 30 27.52 14.58 5.74
N ALA A 31 26.92 13.58 6.40
CA ALA A 31 25.53 13.67 6.91
C ALA A 31 25.32 14.71 8.02
N LYS A 32 26.39 15.17 8.68
CA LYS A 32 26.35 16.23 9.70
C LYS A 32 26.58 17.61 9.14
N SER A 33 26.88 17.72 7.84
CA SER A 33 27.11 19.03 7.21
C SER A 33 25.85 19.90 7.22
N ALA A 34 26.01 21.21 7.22
CA ALA A 34 24.90 22.16 7.06
C ALA A 34 24.14 21.89 5.75
N LYS A 35 24.83 21.43 4.71
CA LYS A 35 24.25 21.07 3.42
C LYS A 35 23.30 19.87 3.54
N ALA A 36 23.66 18.83 4.29
CA ALA A 36 22.80 17.69 4.54
C ALA A 36 21.53 18.11 5.34
N GLY A 37 21.66 19.05 6.29
CA GLY A 37 20.52 19.66 6.97
C GLY A 37 19.56 20.36 6.00
N THR A 38 20.11 21.16 5.07
CA THR A 38 19.31 21.82 4.03
C THR A 38 18.59 20.82 3.15
N MET A 39 19.23 19.71 2.76
CA MET A 39 18.61 18.66 1.93
C MET A 39 17.41 18.02 2.62
N ARG A 40 17.49 17.75 3.93
CA ARG A 40 16.37 17.24 4.74
C ARG A 40 15.20 18.22 4.78
N ILE A 41 15.48 19.51 4.96
CA ILE A 41 14.45 20.57 4.97
C ILE A 41 13.78 20.68 3.59
N VAL A 42 14.54 20.65 2.51
CA VAL A 42 14.01 20.67 1.13
C VAL A 42 13.14 19.43 0.88
N ALA A 43 13.62 18.24 1.27
CA ALA A 43 12.85 17.01 1.12
C ALA A 43 11.50 17.06 1.86
N LEU A 44 11.53 17.52 3.11
CA LEU A 44 10.31 17.68 3.91
C LEU A 44 9.38 18.73 3.31
N GLY A 45 9.93 19.87 2.88
CA GLY A 45 9.17 20.94 2.24
C GLY A 45 8.46 20.48 0.97
N MET A 46 9.15 19.72 0.12
CA MET A 46 8.57 19.16 -1.11
C MET A 46 7.47 18.12 -0.81
N ALA A 47 7.71 17.19 0.13
CA ALA A 47 6.72 16.20 0.53
C ALA A 47 5.48 16.86 1.17
N LEU A 48 5.66 17.85 2.06
CA LEU A 48 4.55 18.61 2.65
C LEU A 48 3.78 19.42 1.60
N LEU A 49 4.46 20.03 0.65
CA LEU A 49 3.81 20.78 -0.43
C LEU A 49 2.97 19.84 -1.30
N THR A 50 3.48 18.67 -1.64
CA THR A 50 2.73 17.64 -2.38
C THR A 50 1.50 17.19 -1.59
N PHE A 51 1.64 16.98 -0.28
CA PHE A 51 0.52 16.63 0.60
C PHE A 51 -0.55 17.75 0.65
N VAL A 52 -0.15 19.01 0.84
CA VAL A 52 -1.09 20.14 0.86
C VAL A 52 -1.84 20.26 -0.47
N LEU A 53 -1.16 20.08 -1.60
CA LEU A 53 -1.80 20.08 -2.92
C LEU A 53 -2.77 18.90 -3.09
N SER A 54 -2.48 17.74 -2.52
CA SER A 54 -3.42 16.61 -2.54
C SER A 54 -4.67 16.85 -1.69
N ILE A 55 -4.60 17.69 -0.65
CA ILE A 55 -5.79 18.14 0.09
C ILE A 55 -6.69 19.00 -0.81
N ALA A 56 -6.13 19.82 -1.71
CA ALA A 56 -6.91 20.55 -2.71
C ALA A 56 -7.63 19.59 -3.66
N LEU A 57 -6.99 18.49 -4.05
CA LEU A 57 -7.63 17.43 -4.84
C LEU A 57 -8.86 16.86 -4.09
N TYR A 58 -8.71 16.50 -2.82
CA TYR A 58 -9.83 16.04 -1.99
C TYR A 58 -10.96 17.08 -1.88
N ARG A 59 -10.60 18.35 -1.72
CA ARG A 59 -11.60 19.44 -1.53
C ARG A 59 -12.43 19.71 -2.79
N TRP A 60 -11.85 19.49 -3.96
CA TRP A 60 -12.51 19.71 -5.26
C TRP A 60 -13.08 18.44 -5.89
N PHE A 61 -12.84 17.29 -5.25
CA PHE A 61 -13.39 16.01 -5.70
C PHE A 61 -14.90 15.98 -5.51
N ASP A 62 -15.64 15.63 -6.57
CA ASP A 62 -17.09 15.46 -6.52
C ASP A 62 -17.43 13.97 -6.28
N ASN A 63 -17.97 13.67 -5.10
CA ASN A 63 -18.37 12.32 -4.74
C ASN A 63 -19.57 11.78 -5.54
N ALA A 64 -20.33 12.65 -6.22
CA ALA A 64 -21.49 12.27 -7.01
C ALA A 64 -21.14 11.99 -8.48
N GLU A 65 -19.96 12.39 -8.95
CA GLU A 65 -19.53 12.19 -10.33
C GLU A 65 -19.13 10.73 -10.56
N THR A 66 -19.71 10.11 -11.59
CA THR A 66 -19.43 8.70 -11.96
C THR A 66 -18.17 8.56 -12.83
N GLY A 67 -17.81 9.63 -13.57
CA GLY A 67 -16.66 9.63 -14.49
C GLY A 67 -15.33 9.87 -13.81
N MET A 68 -14.27 9.85 -14.63
CA MET A 68 -12.96 10.32 -14.19
C MET A 68 -12.94 11.82 -14.02
N GLN A 69 -12.29 12.30 -12.98
CA GLN A 69 -12.13 13.71 -12.65
C GLN A 69 -10.68 14.14 -12.85
N PHE A 70 -10.43 15.45 -12.96
CA PHE A 70 -9.10 16.03 -13.19
C PHE A 70 -8.39 15.46 -14.41
N ILE A 71 -9.12 15.27 -15.50
CA ILE A 71 -8.61 14.63 -16.71
C ILE A 71 -7.56 15.52 -17.39
N GLU A 72 -6.38 14.93 -17.61
CA GLU A 72 -5.28 15.51 -18.39
C GLU A 72 -4.92 14.54 -19.51
N ARG A 73 -5.06 14.95 -20.78
CA ARG A 73 -4.78 14.09 -21.94
C ARG A 73 -3.98 14.81 -23.00
N TYR A 74 -2.74 14.34 -23.21
CA TYR A 74 -1.82 14.88 -24.22
C TYR A 74 -1.24 13.75 -25.05
N SER A 75 -1.03 13.98 -26.34
CA SER A 75 -0.33 13.01 -27.19
C SER A 75 1.11 12.83 -26.71
N TRP A 76 1.52 11.59 -26.43
CA TRP A 76 2.85 11.27 -25.97
C TRP A 76 3.68 10.54 -27.03
N ILE A 77 3.20 9.38 -27.53
CA ILE A 77 3.85 8.60 -28.58
C ILE A 77 2.82 8.37 -29.70
N PRO A 78 2.72 9.31 -30.70
CA PRO A 78 1.69 9.24 -31.73
C PRO A 78 1.71 7.95 -32.55
N ALA A 79 2.92 7.40 -32.81
CA ALA A 79 3.09 6.15 -33.57
C ALA A 79 2.44 4.93 -32.89
N LEU A 80 2.22 4.97 -31.59
CA LEU A 80 1.62 3.92 -30.79
C LEU A 80 0.20 4.29 -30.27
N ASN A 81 -0.35 5.42 -30.67
CA ASN A 81 -1.56 5.97 -30.06
C ASN A 81 -1.52 5.94 -28.52
N ALA A 82 -0.37 6.24 -27.95
CA ALA A 82 -0.14 6.32 -26.51
C ALA A 82 -0.20 7.77 -26.05
N TYR A 83 -0.87 7.99 -24.93
CA TYR A 83 -1.15 9.32 -24.40
C TYR A 83 -0.57 9.47 -22.99
N TYR A 84 -0.08 10.67 -22.69
CA TYR A 84 0.05 11.11 -21.32
C TYR A 84 -1.37 11.41 -20.85
N TYR A 85 -2.00 10.42 -20.24
CA TYR A 85 -3.41 10.45 -19.90
C TYR A 85 -3.57 10.13 -18.42
N LEU A 86 -3.93 11.16 -17.65
CA LEU A 86 -4.19 11.09 -16.22
C LEU A 86 -5.66 11.38 -15.93
N GLY A 87 -6.16 10.80 -14.87
CA GLY A 87 -7.46 11.04 -14.29
C GLY A 87 -7.64 10.22 -13.03
N ILE A 88 -8.56 10.63 -12.18
CA ILE A 88 -8.86 9.93 -10.93
C ILE A 88 -10.35 9.77 -10.72
N ASP A 89 -10.67 8.79 -9.89
CA ASP A 89 -12.01 8.52 -9.38
C ASP A 89 -11.95 8.17 -7.88
N GLY A 90 -13.06 7.71 -7.33
CA GLY A 90 -13.15 7.34 -5.92
C GLY A 90 -12.28 6.14 -5.51
N ILE A 91 -11.70 5.38 -6.45
CA ILE A 91 -10.72 4.32 -6.16
C ILE A 91 -9.31 4.92 -6.09
N SER A 92 -8.96 5.84 -6.99
CA SER A 92 -7.63 6.45 -7.08
C SER A 92 -7.37 7.48 -5.98
N ALA A 93 -8.34 8.36 -5.72
CA ALA A 93 -8.17 9.52 -4.84
C ALA A 93 -7.74 9.15 -3.40
N PRO A 94 -8.34 8.16 -2.71
CA PRO A 94 -7.90 7.77 -1.37
C PRO A 94 -6.47 7.25 -1.31
N LEU A 95 -6.01 6.56 -2.38
CA LEU A 95 -4.67 6.00 -2.46
C LEU A 95 -3.61 7.07 -2.73
N ILE A 96 -3.95 8.09 -3.52
CA ILE A 96 -3.09 9.27 -3.71
C ILE A 96 -2.96 10.05 -2.40
N LEU A 97 -4.07 10.30 -1.70
CA LEU A 97 -4.06 10.96 -0.39
C LEU A 97 -3.23 10.17 0.63
N LEU A 98 -3.35 8.86 0.68
CA LEU A 98 -2.54 8.01 1.55
C LEU A 98 -1.04 8.11 1.19
N THR A 99 -0.70 8.14 -0.09
CA THR A 99 0.68 8.25 -0.57
C THR A 99 1.30 9.57 -0.12
N THR A 100 0.63 10.68 -0.36
CA THR A 100 1.11 12.01 -0.01
C THR A 100 1.12 12.27 1.50
N PHE A 101 0.24 11.62 2.25
CA PHE A 101 0.19 11.68 3.71
C PHE A 101 1.37 10.94 4.36
N ILE A 102 1.72 9.75 3.87
CA ILE A 102 2.76 8.90 4.46
C ILE A 102 4.17 9.43 4.16
N THR A 103 4.41 10.00 2.97
CA THR A 103 5.77 10.41 2.55
C THR A 103 6.42 11.45 3.49
N PRO A 104 5.76 12.54 3.93
CA PRO A 104 6.34 13.47 4.91
C PRO A 104 6.70 12.78 6.24
N LEU A 105 5.88 11.83 6.68
CA LEU A 105 6.13 11.08 7.91
C LEU A 105 7.39 10.22 7.79
N VAL A 106 7.61 9.59 6.62
CA VAL A 106 8.83 8.84 6.33
C VAL A 106 10.05 9.75 6.29
N VAL A 107 9.95 10.93 5.70
CA VAL A 107 11.05 11.91 5.72
C VAL A 107 11.40 12.32 7.16
N LEU A 108 10.38 12.61 7.98
CA LEU A 108 10.58 12.97 9.38
C LEU A 108 11.22 11.85 10.20
N THR A 109 10.78 10.61 10.05
CA THR A 109 11.32 9.48 10.81
C THR A 109 12.73 9.10 10.40
N SER A 110 13.10 9.36 9.14
CA SER A 110 14.43 9.06 8.61
C SER A 110 15.46 10.18 8.88
N TRP A 111 15.07 11.26 9.55
CA TRP A 111 15.83 12.51 9.65
C TRP A 111 17.23 12.35 10.22
N ASP A 112 17.37 11.64 11.35
CA ASP A 112 18.66 11.43 12.04
C ASP A 112 19.26 10.05 11.82
N VAL A 113 18.43 9.09 11.40
CA VAL A 113 18.83 7.69 11.24
C VAL A 113 19.74 7.52 10.03
N ILE A 114 19.49 8.28 8.95
CA ILE A 114 20.27 8.16 7.71
C ILE A 114 21.53 9.01 7.78
N LYS A 115 22.66 8.31 7.95
CA LYS A 115 23.99 8.92 8.08
C LYS A 115 24.83 8.88 6.79
N VAL A 116 24.45 8.04 5.84
CA VAL A 116 25.19 7.86 4.56
C VAL A 116 24.31 8.31 3.41
N ARG A 117 24.83 9.25 2.60
CA ARG A 117 24.18 9.76 1.39
C ARG A 117 22.73 10.21 1.59
N PRO A 118 22.42 11.10 2.56
CA PRO A 118 21.06 11.50 2.87
C PRO A 118 20.33 12.15 1.69
N ALA A 119 21.01 12.95 0.86
CA ALA A 119 20.40 13.56 -0.33
C ALA A 119 19.86 12.50 -1.30
N GLN A 120 20.61 11.44 -1.56
CA GLN A 120 20.18 10.35 -2.43
C GLN A 120 19.03 9.55 -1.82
N PHE A 121 19.07 9.34 -0.51
CA PHE A 121 17.99 8.64 0.21
C PHE A 121 16.66 9.39 0.10
N PHE A 122 16.64 10.68 0.46
CA PHE A 122 15.42 11.47 0.40
C PHE A 122 14.96 11.72 -1.04
N ALA A 123 15.90 11.87 -1.99
CA ALA A 123 15.58 11.94 -3.41
C ALA A 123 14.86 10.68 -3.90
N ALA A 124 15.32 9.49 -3.50
CA ALA A 124 14.67 8.24 -3.86
C ALA A 124 13.22 8.17 -3.36
N PHE A 125 12.93 8.65 -2.14
CA PHE A 125 11.57 8.68 -1.61
C PHE A 125 10.67 9.68 -2.34
N LEU A 126 11.17 10.88 -2.66
CA LEU A 126 10.40 11.88 -3.42
C LEU A 126 10.09 11.39 -4.85
N ILE A 127 11.07 10.81 -5.53
CA ILE A 127 10.88 10.24 -6.87
C ILE A 127 9.86 9.09 -6.79
N LEU A 128 9.99 8.23 -5.79
CA LEU A 128 9.08 7.12 -5.56
C LEU A 128 7.64 7.61 -5.31
N GLU A 129 7.45 8.68 -4.52
CA GLU A 129 6.15 9.30 -4.26
C GLU A 129 5.46 9.69 -5.57
N GLY A 130 6.13 10.46 -6.43
CA GLY A 130 5.56 10.89 -7.70
C GLY A 130 5.24 9.74 -8.64
N LEU A 131 6.11 8.72 -8.71
CA LEU A 131 5.87 7.52 -9.52
C LEU A 131 4.66 6.72 -9.02
N MET A 132 4.47 6.61 -7.70
CA MET A 132 3.29 5.95 -7.11
C MET A 132 2.00 6.72 -7.41
N ILE A 133 2.02 8.06 -7.29
CA ILE A 133 0.88 8.90 -7.70
C ILE A 133 0.58 8.70 -9.19
N GLY A 134 1.62 8.60 -10.03
CA GLY A 134 1.49 8.30 -11.46
C GLY A 134 0.79 6.96 -11.72
N VAL A 135 1.10 5.90 -10.97
CA VAL A 135 0.41 4.61 -11.09
C VAL A 135 -1.08 4.74 -10.76
N PHE A 136 -1.44 5.45 -9.70
CA PHE A 136 -2.84 5.61 -9.29
C PHE A 136 -3.65 6.55 -10.19
N SER A 137 -3.01 7.36 -11.02
CA SER A 137 -3.68 8.34 -11.88
C SER A 137 -3.62 8.02 -13.37
N ALA A 138 -2.75 7.10 -13.81
CA ALA A 138 -2.61 6.77 -15.23
C ALA A 138 -3.85 6.06 -15.79
N LEU A 139 -4.37 6.54 -16.93
CA LEU A 139 -5.48 5.99 -17.69
C LEU A 139 -5.06 5.43 -19.06
N ASP A 140 -3.77 5.52 -19.39
CA ASP A 140 -3.13 4.88 -20.54
C ASP A 140 -2.29 3.70 -20.03
N GLY A 141 -2.46 2.52 -20.63
CA GLY A 141 -1.80 1.30 -20.17
C GLY A 141 -0.27 1.34 -20.29
N LEU A 142 0.27 2.00 -21.33
CA LEU A 142 1.72 2.15 -21.46
C LEU A 142 2.27 3.11 -20.41
N LEU A 143 1.59 4.23 -20.16
CA LEU A 143 1.95 5.18 -19.12
C LEU A 143 1.87 4.54 -17.72
N PHE A 144 0.81 3.78 -17.46
CA PHE A 144 0.66 2.99 -16.24
C PHE A 144 1.85 2.04 -16.04
N TYR A 145 2.21 1.29 -17.09
CA TYR A 145 3.32 0.34 -17.03
C TYR A 145 4.66 1.02 -16.77
N VAL A 146 4.91 2.16 -17.41
CA VAL A 146 6.13 2.95 -17.18
C VAL A 146 6.23 3.41 -15.72
N PHE A 147 5.17 3.97 -15.15
CA PHE A 147 5.18 4.34 -13.73
C PHE A 147 5.32 3.12 -12.81
N TRP A 148 4.64 2.02 -13.12
CA TRP A 148 4.69 0.77 -12.35
C TRP A 148 6.09 0.16 -12.30
N GLU A 149 6.83 0.16 -13.41
CA GLU A 149 8.21 -0.35 -13.46
C GLU A 149 9.20 0.66 -12.88
N ALA A 150 9.05 1.94 -13.22
CA ALA A 150 9.99 2.98 -12.78
C ALA A 150 10.09 3.08 -11.25
N MET A 151 8.99 2.85 -10.51
CA MET A 151 9.03 2.89 -9.05
C MET A 151 9.84 1.76 -8.42
N LEU A 152 10.11 0.67 -9.13
CA LEU A 152 10.97 -0.40 -8.62
C LEU A 152 12.41 0.07 -8.43
N VAL A 153 12.88 1.02 -9.26
CA VAL A 153 14.27 1.52 -9.21
C VAL A 153 14.56 2.26 -7.90
N PRO A 154 13.78 3.27 -7.47
CA PRO A 154 14.03 3.89 -6.17
C PRO A 154 13.94 2.91 -5.00
N MET A 155 12.97 1.99 -4.98
CA MET A 155 12.85 1.01 -3.90
C MET A 155 14.01 0.01 -3.92
N PHE A 156 14.47 -0.43 -5.08
CA PHE A 156 15.68 -1.24 -5.25
C PHE A 156 16.89 -0.57 -4.62
N LEU A 157 17.08 0.74 -4.87
CA LEU A 157 18.17 1.53 -4.30
C LEU A 157 17.99 1.69 -2.79
N ILE A 158 16.79 1.98 -2.29
CA ILE A 158 16.50 2.15 -0.86
C ILE A 158 16.88 0.88 -0.09
N ILE A 159 16.48 -0.30 -0.55
CA ILE A 159 16.80 -1.56 0.11
C ILE A 159 18.28 -1.92 -0.09
N GLY A 160 18.79 -1.79 -1.31
CA GLY A 160 20.13 -2.25 -1.69
C GLY A 160 21.27 -1.42 -1.11
N VAL A 161 21.07 -0.11 -0.90
CA VAL A 161 22.10 0.81 -0.38
C VAL A 161 22.01 0.96 1.12
N TRP A 162 20.79 1.19 1.67
CA TRP A 162 20.59 1.49 3.10
C TRP A 162 19.98 0.33 3.90
N GLY A 163 19.84 -0.83 3.29
CA GLY A 163 19.34 -2.04 3.94
C GLY A 163 20.34 -2.72 4.88
N GLY A 164 19.88 -3.77 5.57
CA GLY A 164 20.63 -4.56 6.53
C GLY A 164 21.69 -5.47 5.91
N GLU A 165 22.10 -6.49 6.65
CA GLU A 165 23.22 -7.36 6.25
C GLU A 165 22.94 -8.18 4.98
N ARG A 166 21.72 -8.69 4.81
CA ARG A 166 21.31 -9.50 3.66
C ARG A 166 20.61 -8.69 2.57
N ARG A 167 20.82 -7.36 2.54
CA ARG A 167 20.14 -6.43 1.62
C ARG A 167 20.23 -6.83 0.15
N ILE A 168 21.38 -7.33 -0.31
CA ILE A 168 21.56 -7.71 -1.72
C ILE A 168 20.58 -8.85 -2.10
N TYR A 169 20.51 -9.90 -1.26
CA TYR A 169 19.58 -11.01 -1.47
C TYR A 169 18.12 -10.53 -1.48
N ALA A 170 17.74 -9.74 -0.49
CA ALA A 170 16.37 -9.22 -0.37
C ALA A 170 15.99 -8.31 -1.56
N THR A 171 16.92 -7.45 -1.97
CA THR A 171 16.74 -6.53 -3.11
C THR A 171 16.56 -7.29 -4.42
N LEU A 172 17.42 -8.27 -4.69
CA LEU A 172 17.32 -9.08 -5.91
C LEU A 172 16.04 -9.92 -5.91
N LYS A 173 15.68 -10.52 -4.77
CA LYS A 173 14.44 -11.28 -4.64
C LYS A 173 13.21 -10.42 -4.88
N PHE A 174 13.14 -9.24 -4.24
CA PHE A 174 12.08 -8.25 -4.46
C PHE A 174 11.97 -7.86 -5.93
N PHE A 175 13.09 -7.49 -6.55
CA PHE A 175 13.10 -7.04 -7.94
C PHE A 175 12.67 -8.16 -8.90
N LEU A 176 13.25 -9.35 -8.78
CA LEU A 176 12.95 -10.46 -9.69
C LEU A 176 11.48 -10.91 -9.58
N TYR A 177 10.92 -11.00 -8.36
CA TYR A 177 9.51 -11.34 -8.19
C TYR A 177 8.60 -10.32 -8.85
N THR A 178 8.82 -9.04 -8.57
CA THR A 178 7.95 -7.96 -9.06
C THR A 178 8.10 -7.75 -10.56
N PHE A 179 9.32 -7.79 -11.08
CA PHE A 179 9.60 -7.64 -12.51
C PHE A 179 9.03 -8.80 -13.33
N LEU A 180 9.25 -10.05 -12.89
CA LEU A 180 8.72 -11.21 -13.59
C LEU A 180 7.18 -11.19 -13.69
N GLY A 181 6.51 -10.81 -12.62
CA GLY A 181 5.05 -10.66 -12.63
C GLY A 181 4.60 -9.57 -13.61
N SER A 182 5.24 -8.41 -13.59
CA SER A 182 4.84 -7.26 -14.42
C SER A 182 5.14 -7.43 -15.91
N VAL A 183 6.16 -8.20 -16.30
CA VAL A 183 6.40 -8.54 -17.71
C VAL A 183 5.22 -9.29 -18.31
N LEU A 184 4.57 -10.17 -17.55
CA LEU A 184 3.36 -10.86 -18.01
C LEU A 184 2.18 -9.90 -18.23
N MET A 185 2.06 -8.89 -17.37
CA MET A 185 1.08 -7.82 -17.56
C MET A 185 1.36 -7.03 -18.83
N LEU A 186 2.63 -6.75 -19.15
CA LEU A 186 2.99 -6.10 -20.41
C LEU A 186 2.58 -6.93 -21.63
N VAL A 187 2.76 -8.24 -21.58
CA VAL A 187 2.28 -9.15 -22.66
C VAL A 187 0.77 -9.03 -22.85
N ALA A 188 0.01 -8.98 -21.75
CA ALA A 188 -1.44 -8.74 -21.80
C ALA A 188 -1.78 -7.36 -22.41
N PHE A 189 -1.04 -6.31 -22.07
CA PHE A 189 -1.22 -4.97 -22.65
C PHE A 189 -0.94 -4.93 -24.15
N ILE A 190 0.10 -5.63 -24.63
CA ILE A 190 0.41 -5.75 -26.05
C ILE A 190 -0.71 -6.47 -26.80
N TYR A 191 -1.29 -7.53 -26.19
CA TYR A 191 -2.45 -8.20 -26.77
C TYR A 191 -3.66 -7.25 -26.89
N LEU A 192 -3.98 -6.51 -25.82
CA LEU A 192 -5.11 -5.54 -25.80
C LEU A 192 -4.87 -4.40 -26.80
N TYR A 193 -3.64 -3.92 -26.91
CA TYR A 193 -3.24 -2.96 -27.94
C TYR A 193 -3.50 -3.52 -29.36
N GLY A 194 -3.16 -4.78 -29.60
CA GLY A 194 -3.42 -5.44 -30.89
C GLY A 194 -4.90 -5.52 -31.24
N GLN A 195 -5.80 -5.54 -30.26
CA GLN A 195 -7.24 -5.53 -30.48
C GLN A 195 -7.83 -4.13 -30.74
N THR A 196 -7.23 -3.08 -30.20
CA THR A 196 -7.80 -1.73 -30.20
C THR A 196 -6.98 -0.70 -30.98
N GLY A 197 -5.70 -0.97 -31.22
CA GLY A 197 -4.74 -0.01 -31.81
C GLY A 197 -4.37 1.16 -30.88
N SER A 198 -4.68 1.09 -29.58
CA SER A 198 -4.40 2.13 -28.59
C SER A 198 -4.11 1.54 -27.22
N PHE A 199 -3.39 2.29 -26.37
CA PHE A 199 -3.20 1.96 -24.96
C PHE A 199 -4.25 2.59 -24.03
N ASP A 200 -5.28 3.24 -24.58
CA ASP A 200 -6.39 3.81 -23.81
C ASP A 200 -7.14 2.69 -23.05
N MET A 201 -7.14 2.77 -21.72
CA MET A 201 -7.77 1.76 -20.85
C MET A 201 -9.28 1.68 -21.05
N PHE A 202 -9.95 2.78 -21.37
CA PHE A 202 -11.39 2.76 -21.66
C PHE A 202 -11.71 2.03 -22.97
N GLY A 203 -10.84 2.15 -23.98
CA GLY A 203 -10.93 1.34 -25.19
C GLY A 203 -10.84 -0.16 -24.88
N TRP A 204 -9.94 -0.55 -24.00
CA TRP A 204 -9.79 -1.94 -23.56
C TRP A 204 -10.99 -2.47 -22.77
N MET A 205 -11.62 -1.59 -21.97
CA MET A 205 -12.82 -1.97 -21.21
C MET A 205 -14.01 -2.30 -22.11
N ASN A 206 -14.09 -1.72 -23.30
CA ASN A 206 -15.25 -1.84 -24.19
C ASN A 206 -15.05 -2.84 -25.35
N VAL A 207 -13.83 -3.33 -25.60
CA VAL A 207 -13.57 -4.27 -26.70
C VAL A 207 -14.06 -5.68 -26.34
N PRO A 208 -14.78 -6.37 -27.25
CA PRO A 208 -15.17 -7.77 -27.06
C PRO A 208 -13.93 -8.66 -27.04
N ILE A 209 -13.85 -9.58 -26.10
CA ILE A 209 -12.72 -10.50 -25.95
C ILE A 209 -13.27 -11.88 -25.63
N GLY A 210 -12.93 -12.88 -26.45
CA GLY A 210 -13.38 -14.26 -26.23
C GLY A 210 -12.84 -14.84 -24.91
N LEU A 211 -13.61 -15.74 -24.29
CA LEU A 211 -13.35 -16.28 -22.95
C LEU A 211 -11.92 -16.86 -22.78
N THR A 212 -11.40 -17.53 -23.79
CA THR A 212 -10.03 -18.10 -23.74
C THR A 212 -8.98 -16.99 -23.58
N ALA A 213 -9.08 -15.92 -24.36
CA ALA A 213 -8.17 -14.78 -24.26
C ALA A 213 -8.34 -14.08 -22.91
N GLN A 214 -9.57 -13.86 -22.43
CA GLN A 214 -9.82 -13.29 -21.10
C GLN A 214 -9.17 -14.12 -20.00
N LYS A 215 -9.20 -15.45 -20.05
CA LYS A 215 -8.55 -16.33 -19.08
C LYS A 215 -7.03 -16.14 -19.05
N PHE A 216 -6.38 -16.07 -20.23
CA PHE A 216 -4.92 -15.84 -20.30
C PHE A 216 -4.54 -14.44 -19.81
N ILE A 217 -5.29 -13.41 -20.19
CA ILE A 217 -5.07 -12.04 -19.71
C ILE A 217 -5.26 -11.98 -18.20
N PHE A 218 -6.32 -12.62 -17.67
CA PHE A 218 -6.55 -12.67 -16.23
C PHE A 218 -5.38 -13.32 -15.48
N ILE A 219 -4.86 -14.45 -15.97
CA ILE A 219 -3.69 -15.11 -15.34
C ILE A 219 -2.47 -14.20 -15.37
N ALA A 220 -2.21 -13.49 -16.47
CA ALA A 220 -1.11 -12.55 -16.57
C ALA A 220 -1.25 -11.41 -15.54
N PHE A 221 -2.45 -10.84 -15.41
CA PHE A 221 -2.77 -9.83 -14.41
C PHE A 221 -2.72 -10.39 -12.98
N LEU A 222 -3.26 -11.59 -12.76
CA LEU A 222 -3.21 -12.26 -11.46
C LEU A 222 -1.76 -12.43 -10.98
N LEU A 223 -0.85 -12.87 -11.83
CA LEU A 223 0.56 -13.06 -11.46
C LEU A 223 1.23 -11.72 -11.13
N ALA A 224 0.97 -10.67 -11.92
CA ALA A 224 1.51 -9.34 -11.64
C ALA A 224 1.00 -8.78 -10.31
N PHE A 225 -0.32 -8.86 -10.08
CA PHE A 225 -0.94 -8.23 -8.92
C PHE A 225 -0.83 -9.11 -7.66
N ALA A 226 -0.88 -10.43 -7.79
CA ALA A 226 -0.66 -11.36 -6.68
C ALA A 226 0.75 -11.25 -6.07
N VAL A 227 1.77 -11.03 -6.91
CA VAL A 227 3.12 -10.73 -6.41
C VAL A 227 3.12 -9.42 -5.62
N LYS A 228 2.42 -8.39 -6.11
CA LYS A 228 2.46 -7.04 -5.52
C LYS A 228 1.62 -6.94 -4.24
N VAL A 229 0.46 -7.61 -4.16
CA VAL A 229 -0.49 -7.56 -3.01
C VAL A 229 0.12 -7.97 -1.67
N PRO A 230 0.94 -8.93 -1.41
CA PRO A 230 1.38 -10.21 -1.93
C PRO A 230 0.44 -11.37 -1.55
N MET A 231 -0.02 -12.12 -2.52
CA MET A 231 -0.91 -13.26 -2.30
C MET A 231 -0.11 -14.56 -2.10
N TRP A 232 -0.64 -15.47 -1.30
CA TRP A 232 -0.12 -16.84 -1.30
C TRP A 232 -0.32 -17.49 -2.70
N PRO A 233 0.65 -18.22 -3.27
CA PRO A 233 1.97 -18.59 -2.73
C PRO A 233 3.12 -17.65 -3.14
N VAL A 234 2.89 -16.57 -3.87
CA VAL A 234 3.93 -15.67 -4.42
C VAL A 234 4.33 -14.52 -3.49
N HIS A 235 4.17 -14.70 -2.18
CA HIS A 235 4.35 -13.69 -1.14
C HIS A 235 5.74 -13.67 -0.48
N THR A 236 6.59 -14.69 -0.74
CA THR A 236 7.78 -14.95 0.08
C THR A 236 8.88 -13.89 0.00
N TRP A 237 8.80 -13.00 -0.99
CA TRP A 237 9.72 -11.86 -1.13
C TRP A 237 9.49 -10.77 -0.07
N LEU A 238 8.23 -10.62 0.37
CA LEU A 238 7.83 -9.50 1.23
C LEU A 238 8.49 -9.53 2.63
N PRO A 239 8.48 -10.65 3.39
CA PRO A 239 9.14 -10.69 4.69
C PRO A 239 10.64 -10.42 4.60
N ASP A 240 11.33 -10.92 3.56
CA ASP A 240 12.75 -10.68 3.37
C ASP A 240 13.04 -9.21 3.02
N ALA A 241 12.21 -8.60 2.15
CA ALA A 241 12.33 -7.18 1.81
C ALA A 241 12.11 -6.29 3.04
N HIS A 242 11.09 -6.55 3.86
CA HIS A 242 10.80 -5.76 5.07
C HIS A 242 11.89 -5.86 6.13
N VAL A 243 12.43 -7.06 6.32
CA VAL A 243 13.48 -7.30 7.32
C VAL A 243 14.74 -6.49 7.00
N GLU A 244 15.09 -6.45 5.72
CA GLU A 244 16.32 -5.79 5.28
C GLU A 244 16.12 -4.29 4.98
N ALA A 245 14.93 -3.86 4.56
CA ALA A 245 14.69 -2.45 4.26
C ALA A 245 14.92 -1.54 5.48
N PRO A 246 15.45 -0.31 5.29
CA PRO A 246 15.41 0.70 6.33
C PRO A 246 13.97 0.99 6.73
N THR A 247 13.73 1.51 7.93
CA THR A 247 12.38 1.71 8.49
C THR A 247 11.47 2.46 7.53
N GLY A 248 11.91 3.58 6.95
CA GLY A 248 11.14 4.33 5.95
C GLY A 248 10.80 3.51 4.71
N GLY A 249 11.72 2.64 4.25
CA GLY A 249 11.47 1.72 3.14
C GLY A 249 10.38 0.71 3.47
N SER A 250 10.42 0.12 4.67
CA SER A 250 9.36 -0.79 5.15
C SER A 250 8.00 -0.09 5.23
N VAL A 251 7.97 1.17 5.68
CA VAL A 251 6.73 1.96 5.77
C VAL A 251 6.10 2.16 4.39
N ILE A 252 6.85 2.67 3.42
CA ILE A 252 6.33 2.89 2.05
C ILE A 252 5.92 1.57 1.39
N LEU A 253 6.72 0.53 1.54
CA LEU A 253 6.43 -0.79 1.00
C LEU A 253 5.07 -1.29 1.53
N ALA A 254 4.87 -1.28 2.86
CA ALA A 254 3.66 -1.75 3.49
C ALA A 254 2.46 -0.82 3.29
N ALA A 255 2.66 0.50 3.39
CA ALA A 255 1.58 1.46 3.35
C ALA A 255 1.01 1.67 1.94
N ILE A 256 1.87 1.70 0.90
CA ILE A 256 1.48 2.13 -0.45
C ILE A 256 1.70 1.04 -1.49
N MET A 257 2.91 0.47 -1.58
CA MET A 257 3.26 -0.41 -2.71
C MET A 257 2.40 -1.67 -2.80
N LEU A 258 1.98 -2.23 -1.67
CA LEU A 258 1.06 -3.38 -1.66
C LEU A 258 -0.31 -3.03 -2.25
N LYS A 259 -0.79 -1.78 -2.06
CA LYS A 259 -2.09 -1.31 -2.52
C LYS A 259 -2.17 -1.16 -4.04
N MET A 260 -1.03 -1.01 -4.70
CA MET A 260 -0.99 -1.00 -6.16
C MET A 260 -1.47 -2.32 -6.75
N GLY A 261 -1.17 -3.47 -6.12
CA GLY A 261 -1.71 -4.74 -6.56
C GLY A 261 -3.23 -4.83 -6.45
N GLY A 262 -3.80 -4.35 -5.33
CA GLY A 262 -5.25 -4.22 -5.16
C GLY A 262 -5.88 -3.26 -6.17
N TYR A 263 -5.24 -2.11 -6.39
CA TYR A 263 -5.64 -1.16 -7.42
C TYR A 263 -5.61 -1.79 -8.82
N GLY A 264 -4.58 -2.59 -9.13
CA GLY A 264 -4.48 -3.31 -10.40
C GLY A 264 -5.66 -4.27 -10.64
N PHE A 265 -6.11 -4.99 -9.61
CA PHE A 265 -7.32 -5.82 -9.73
C PHE A 265 -8.55 -4.96 -10.05
N LEU A 266 -8.79 -3.87 -9.33
CA LEU A 266 -9.96 -3.00 -9.54
C LEU A 266 -9.92 -2.26 -10.87
N ARG A 267 -8.74 -1.79 -11.29
CA ARG A 267 -8.60 -0.94 -12.50
C ARG A 267 -8.44 -1.74 -13.79
N LEU A 268 -7.80 -2.90 -13.71
CA LEU A 268 -7.41 -3.68 -14.89
C LEU A 268 -8.12 -5.03 -14.95
N SER A 269 -7.97 -5.91 -13.96
CA SER A 269 -8.51 -7.27 -14.04
C SER A 269 -10.02 -7.29 -14.14
N LEU A 270 -10.70 -6.67 -13.17
CA LEU A 270 -12.16 -6.77 -13.06
C LEU A 270 -12.89 -6.15 -14.25
N PRO A 271 -12.59 -4.89 -14.67
CA PRO A 271 -13.33 -4.26 -15.77
C PRO A 271 -12.88 -4.70 -17.16
N MET A 272 -11.61 -5.11 -17.34
CA MET A 272 -11.10 -5.48 -18.68
C MET A 272 -11.42 -6.91 -19.07
N VAL A 273 -11.41 -7.83 -18.12
CA VAL A 273 -11.67 -9.27 -18.35
C VAL A 273 -12.67 -9.83 -17.32
N PRO A 274 -13.90 -9.32 -17.32
CA PRO A 274 -14.90 -9.67 -16.30
C PRO A 274 -15.24 -11.18 -16.31
N ASP A 275 -15.40 -11.80 -17.47
CA ASP A 275 -15.74 -13.23 -17.57
C ASP A 275 -14.54 -14.11 -17.14
N GLY A 276 -13.32 -13.71 -17.48
CA GLY A 276 -12.09 -14.34 -16.98
C GLY A 276 -11.95 -14.21 -15.48
N SER A 277 -12.25 -13.04 -14.93
CA SER A 277 -12.24 -12.76 -13.48
C SER A 277 -13.29 -13.60 -12.75
N ALA A 278 -14.49 -13.71 -13.30
CA ALA A 278 -15.56 -14.56 -12.79
C ALA A 278 -15.15 -16.04 -12.76
N TYR A 279 -14.53 -16.51 -13.84
CA TYR A 279 -14.08 -17.90 -13.95
C TYR A 279 -13.05 -18.27 -12.88
N PHE A 280 -12.13 -17.38 -12.56
CA PHE A 280 -11.07 -17.59 -11.56
C PHE A 280 -11.40 -17.03 -10.18
N SER A 281 -12.60 -16.49 -9.94
CA SER A 281 -13.00 -15.91 -8.65
C SER A 281 -12.80 -16.88 -7.49
N GLY A 282 -13.20 -18.14 -7.64
CA GLY A 282 -13.02 -19.18 -6.64
C GLY A 282 -11.55 -19.45 -6.28
N LEU A 283 -10.64 -19.38 -7.28
CA LEU A 283 -9.21 -19.50 -7.05
C LEU A 283 -8.69 -18.33 -6.19
N VAL A 284 -9.06 -17.09 -6.53
CA VAL A 284 -8.62 -15.90 -5.79
C VAL A 284 -9.20 -15.90 -4.36
N ILE A 285 -10.46 -16.29 -4.18
CA ILE A 285 -11.07 -16.45 -2.85
C ILE A 285 -10.29 -17.49 -2.02
N ALA A 286 -9.95 -18.64 -2.61
CA ALA A 286 -9.16 -19.67 -1.92
C ALA A 286 -7.77 -19.15 -1.51
N MET A 287 -7.06 -18.48 -2.42
CA MET A 287 -5.75 -17.86 -2.13
C MET A 287 -5.86 -16.81 -1.01
N SER A 288 -6.94 -16.02 -1.01
CA SER A 288 -7.22 -15.00 0.02
C SER A 288 -7.47 -15.62 1.39
N LEU A 289 -8.29 -16.66 1.46
CA LEU A 289 -8.58 -17.37 2.71
C LEU A 289 -7.35 -18.11 3.26
N ILE A 290 -6.51 -18.69 2.38
CA ILE A 290 -5.21 -19.26 2.77
C ILE A 290 -4.31 -18.15 3.35
N ALA A 291 -4.27 -16.97 2.75
CA ALA A 291 -3.51 -15.85 3.28
C ALA A 291 -4.02 -15.44 4.67
N ILE A 292 -5.33 -15.35 4.88
CA ILE A 292 -5.91 -14.96 6.17
C ILE A 292 -5.58 -16.00 7.25
N VAL A 293 -5.83 -17.27 6.99
CA VAL A 293 -5.74 -18.34 8.01
C VAL A 293 -4.30 -18.87 8.13
N TYR A 294 -3.76 -19.42 7.05
CA TYR A 294 -2.44 -20.09 7.09
C TYR A 294 -1.32 -19.10 7.36
N ILE A 295 -1.29 -17.98 6.66
CA ILE A 295 -0.26 -16.95 6.90
C ILE A 295 -0.44 -16.28 8.26
N GLY A 296 -1.65 -16.19 8.78
CA GLY A 296 -1.90 -15.77 10.16
C GLY A 296 -1.19 -16.67 11.18
N PHE A 297 -1.25 -18.00 11.01
CA PHE A 297 -0.48 -18.94 11.85
C PHE A 297 1.04 -18.81 11.64
N VAL A 298 1.49 -18.55 10.40
CA VAL A 298 2.90 -18.28 10.13
C VAL A 298 3.38 -17.03 10.88
N ALA A 299 2.56 -15.97 10.91
CA ALA A 299 2.85 -14.74 11.67
C ALA A 299 3.00 -15.03 13.17
N LEU A 300 2.13 -15.87 13.75
CA LEU A 300 2.17 -16.26 15.16
C LEU A 300 3.51 -16.91 15.57
N MET A 301 4.14 -17.65 14.67
CA MET A 301 5.38 -18.36 14.92
C MET A 301 6.64 -17.52 14.75
N GLN A 302 6.52 -16.25 14.36
CA GLN A 302 7.68 -15.40 14.13
C GLN A 302 8.34 -14.94 15.43
N LYS A 303 9.67 -14.86 15.40
CA LYS A 303 10.52 -14.38 16.50
C LYS A 303 11.06 -12.96 16.24
N ASP A 304 11.04 -12.51 15.00
CA ASP A 304 11.44 -11.18 14.55
C ASP A 304 10.19 -10.30 14.37
N MET A 305 10.16 -9.12 15.02
CA MET A 305 9.02 -8.21 14.98
C MET A 305 8.69 -7.73 13.56
N LYS A 306 9.70 -7.41 12.74
CA LYS A 306 9.47 -7.00 11.34
C LYS A 306 8.88 -8.13 10.50
N LYS A 307 9.33 -9.38 10.71
CA LYS A 307 8.74 -10.56 10.03
C LYS A 307 7.31 -10.79 10.46
N LEU A 308 7.00 -10.67 11.75
CA LEU A 308 5.65 -10.82 12.26
C LEU A 308 4.71 -9.83 11.59
N ILE A 309 5.07 -8.54 11.54
CA ILE A 309 4.26 -7.49 10.92
C ILE A 309 4.15 -7.72 9.40
N ALA A 310 5.22 -8.17 8.72
CA ALA A 310 5.19 -8.48 7.30
C ALA A 310 4.21 -9.63 6.97
N TYR A 311 4.23 -10.72 7.73
CA TYR A 311 3.26 -11.81 7.57
C TYR A 311 1.84 -11.40 7.95
N SER A 312 1.68 -10.57 8.99
CA SER A 312 0.40 -9.93 9.32
C SER A 312 -0.15 -9.13 8.14
N SER A 313 0.71 -8.37 7.44
CA SER A 313 0.33 -7.61 6.25
C SER A 313 -0.20 -8.50 5.12
N ILE A 314 0.39 -9.68 4.91
CA ILE A 314 -0.09 -10.65 3.91
C ILE A 314 -1.51 -11.12 4.28
N ALA A 315 -1.75 -11.44 5.56
CA ALA A 315 -3.06 -11.86 6.04
C ALA A 315 -4.12 -10.76 5.87
N HIS A 316 -3.81 -9.51 6.23
CA HIS A 316 -4.72 -8.37 6.08
C HIS A 316 -4.99 -8.02 4.60
N MET A 317 -4.00 -8.13 3.72
CA MET A 317 -4.21 -7.96 2.28
C MET A 317 -5.04 -9.09 1.66
N GLY A 318 -5.11 -10.26 2.30
CA GLY A 318 -6.05 -11.31 1.97
C GLY A 318 -7.52 -10.85 2.06
N PHE A 319 -7.87 -9.97 3.00
CA PHE A 319 -9.20 -9.36 3.05
C PHE A 319 -9.49 -8.46 1.85
N VAL A 320 -8.49 -7.75 1.35
CA VAL A 320 -8.63 -6.88 0.18
C VAL A 320 -9.05 -7.71 -1.03
N THR A 321 -8.29 -8.74 -1.34
CA THR A 321 -8.57 -9.60 -2.51
C THR A 321 -9.82 -10.44 -2.31
N LEU A 322 -10.11 -10.90 -1.10
CA LEU A 322 -11.36 -11.56 -0.77
C LEU A 322 -12.55 -10.63 -1.08
N GLY A 323 -12.55 -9.41 -0.54
CA GLY A 323 -13.62 -8.43 -0.74
C GLY A 323 -13.91 -8.13 -2.20
N PHE A 324 -12.87 -8.03 -3.03
CA PHE A 324 -13.01 -7.74 -4.47
C PHE A 324 -13.59 -8.89 -5.27
N PHE A 325 -13.30 -10.14 -4.92
CA PHE A 325 -13.71 -11.33 -5.68
C PHE A 325 -14.95 -12.03 -5.16
N LEU A 326 -15.56 -11.57 -4.05
CA LEU A 326 -16.85 -12.10 -3.55
C LEU A 326 -18.03 -11.80 -4.48
N LEU A 327 -17.90 -10.81 -5.38
CA LEU A 327 -18.96 -10.32 -6.26
C LEU A 327 -19.77 -11.44 -6.90
N TRP A 328 -19.10 -12.43 -7.48
CA TRP A 328 -19.76 -13.53 -8.20
C TRP A 328 -20.29 -14.65 -7.30
N SER A 329 -19.94 -14.63 -6.01
CA SER A 329 -20.43 -15.60 -5.02
C SER A 329 -21.65 -15.09 -4.26
N ILE A 330 -21.98 -13.79 -4.37
CA ILE A 330 -23.09 -13.16 -3.68
C ILE A 330 -24.33 -13.17 -4.56
N GLN A 331 -25.39 -13.84 -4.11
CA GLN A 331 -26.70 -13.83 -4.77
C GLN A 331 -27.51 -12.63 -4.27
N GLY A 332 -27.73 -11.63 -5.13
CA GLY A 332 -28.57 -10.46 -4.84
C GLY A 332 -27.83 -9.22 -4.32
N GLY A 333 -27.76 -8.27 -5.14
CA GLY A 333 -27.43 -6.81 -5.18
C GLY A 333 -26.55 -6.16 -4.09
N SER A 334 -26.89 -6.18 -2.82
CA SER A 334 -26.30 -5.26 -1.83
C SER A 334 -25.02 -5.76 -1.13
N GLY A 335 -24.59 -6.99 -1.38
CA GLY A 335 -23.43 -7.56 -0.72
C GLY A 335 -22.10 -7.31 -1.46
N ALA A 336 -22.14 -7.21 -2.78
CA ALA A 336 -20.97 -7.01 -3.63
C ALA A 336 -20.31 -5.66 -3.38
N GLY A 337 -21.11 -4.59 -3.34
CA GLY A 337 -20.64 -3.25 -2.98
C GLY A 337 -19.98 -3.22 -1.60
N LEU A 338 -20.58 -3.88 -0.60
CA LEU A 338 -20.02 -3.97 0.74
C LEU A 338 -18.64 -4.66 0.75
N GLY A 339 -18.46 -5.74 -0.03
CA GLY A 339 -17.18 -6.45 -0.14
C GLY A 339 -16.10 -5.58 -0.78
N MET A 340 -16.40 -4.91 -1.89
CA MET A 340 -15.47 -4.03 -2.60
C MET A 340 -15.11 -2.81 -1.75
N THR A 341 -16.10 -2.12 -1.17
CA THR A 341 -15.87 -0.98 -0.29
C THR A 341 -15.04 -1.40 0.92
N GLY A 342 -15.37 -2.55 1.55
CA GLY A 342 -14.59 -3.10 2.66
C GLY A 342 -13.14 -3.39 2.29
N GLY A 343 -12.90 -3.96 1.11
CA GLY A 343 -11.54 -4.19 0.59
C GLY A 343 -10.77 -2.88 0.36
N MET A 344 -11.42 -1.84 -0.16
CA MET A 344 -10.83 -0.51 -0.33
C MET A 344 -10.53 0.16 1.03
N VAL A 345 -11.46 0.14 1.97
CA VAL A 345 -11.23 0.65 3.32
C VAL A 345 -10.09 -0.10 3.98
N GLN A 346 -10.00 -1.42 3.79
CA GLN A 346 -8.89 -2.23 4.31
C GLN A 346 -7.55 -1.84 3.70
N MET A 347 -7.48 -1.48 2.42
CA MET A 347 -6.24 -0.97 1.83
C MET A 347 -5.75 0.29 2.55
N VAL A 348 -6.62 1.28 2.76
CA VAL A 348 -6.25 2.53 3.43
C VAL A 348 -5.90 2.28 4.90
N SER A 349 -6.74 1.54 5.63
CA SER A 349 -6.55 1.22 7.05
C SER A 349 -5.27 0.46 7.31
N HIS A 350 -5.02 -0.60 6.52
CA HIS A 350 -3.78 -1.37 6.61
C HIS A 350 -2.56 -0.50 6.31
N GLY A 351 -2.65 0.45 5.36
CA GLY A 351 -1.57 1.40 5.08
C GLY A 351 -1.16 2.21 6.30
N LEU A 352 -2.14 2.75 7.02
CA LEU A 352 -1.92 3.53 8.24
C LEU A 352 -1.38 2.67 9.39
N ILE A 353 -2.03 1.54 9.66
CA ILE A 353 -1.71 0.66 10.80
C ILE A 353 -0.35 -0.02 10.60
N SER A 354 -0.11 -0.65 9.45
CA SER A 354 1.15 -1.33 9.19
C SER A 354 2.32 -0.35 9.10
N GLY A 355 2.11 0.83 8.51
CA GLY A 355 3.08 1.92 8.53
C GLY A 355 3.44 2.32 9.96
N ALA A 356 2.45 2.54 10.82
CA ALA A 356 2.65 2.87 12.23
C ALA A 356 3.37 1.75 13.01
N MET A 357 3.01 0.48 12.77
CA MET A 357 3.66 -0.68 13.39
C MET A 357 5.14 -0.79 12.99
N PHE A 358 5.47 -0.60 11.70
CA PHE A 358 6.86 -0.57 11.26
C PHE A 358 7.64 0.61 11.84
N LEU A 359 7.01 1.78 12.02
CA LEU A 359 7.62 2.92 12.71
C LEU A 359 7.89 2.60 14.19
N CYS A 360 6.96 1.98 14.89
CA CYS A 360 7.17 1.56 16.27
C CYS A 360 8.37 0.58 16.40
N VAL A 361 8.45 -0.41 15.50
CA VAL A 361 9.62 -1.32 15.48
C VAL A 361 10.89 -0.56 15.11
N GLY A 362 10.81 0.44 14.23
CA GLY A 362 11.92 1.31 13.89
C GLY A 362 12.46 2.08 15.09
N VAL A 363 11.58 2.67 15.90
CA VAL A 363 11.95 3.38 17.14
C VAL A 363 12.72 2.49 18.11
N LEU A 364 12.27 1.25 18.30
CA LEU A 364 12.98 0.27 19.14
C LEU A 364 14.31 -0.14 18.52
N TYR A 365 14.32 -0.41 17.21
CA TYR A 365 15.52 -0.83 16.50
C TYR A 365 16.63 0.22 16.51
N ASP A 366 16.27 1.50 16.37
CA ASP A 366 17.24 2.60 16.37
C ASP A 366 17.96 2.74 17.72
N ARG A 367 17.35 2.26 18.81
CA ARG A 367 17.91 2.29 20.17
C ARG A 367 18.68 1.03 20.54
N VAL A 368 18.11 -0.16 20.24
CA VAL A 368 18.67 -1.46 20.67
C VAL A 368 19.45 -2.18 19.57
N HIS A 369 19.23 -1.80 18.30
CA HIS A 369 19.78 -2.46 17.11
C HIS A 369 19.43 -3.96 17.00
N SER A 370 18.33 -4.39 17.61
CA SER A 370 17.75 -5.72 17.47
C SER A 370 16.27 -5.66 17.05
N ARG A 371 15.83 -6.70 16.35
CA ARG A 371 14.44 -6.92 15.96
C ARG A 371 13.84 -8.15 16.65
N GLN A 372 14.67 -8.87 17.40
CA GLN A 372 14.25 -10.12 18.01
C GLN A 372 13.38 -9.84 19.23
N ILE A 373 12.20 -10.48 19.29
CA ILE A 373 11.26 -10.31 20.39
C ILE A 373 11.90 -10.69 21.74
N VAL A 374 12.80 -11.67 21.73
CA VAL A 374 13.49 -12.16 22.94
C VAL A 374 14.43 -11.13 23.58
N ASP A 375 14.91 -10.16 22.81
CA ASP A 375 15.81 -9.11 23.29
C ASP A 375 15.08 -7.97 24.01
N TYR A 376 13.76 -8.06 24.10
CA TYR A 376 12.89 -7.07 24.73
C TYR A 376 12.08 -7.68 25.88
N GLY A 377 11.49 -6.83 26.69
CA GLY A 377 10.60 -7.13 27.79
C GLY A 377 10.50 -5.94 28.73
N GLY A 378 9.29 -5.59 29.17
CA GLY A 378 9.07 -4.50 30.09
C GLY A 378 9.34 -3.10 29.55
N VAL A 379 9.28 -2.88 28.22
CA VAL A 379 9.50 -1.58 27.57
C VAL A 379 8.56 -0.49 28.12
N ALA A 380 7.36 -0.86 28.57
CA ALA A 380 6.43 0.09 29.19
C ALA A 380 6.98 0.77 30.45
N ASN A 381 7.96 0.14 31.15
CA ASN A 381 8.54 0.71 32.34
C ASN A 381 9.55 1.83 32.05
N THR A 382 10.17 1.82 30.87
CA THR A 382 11.18 2.80 30.43
C THR A 382 10.65 3.77 29.40
N MET A 383 9.72 3.32 28.53
CA MET A 383 9.14 4.10 27.44
C MET A 383 7.58 4.07 27.51
N PRO A 384 6.94 4.66 28.53
CA PRO A 384 5.47 4.57 28.70
C PRO A 384 4.68 5.24 27.59
N VAL A 385 5.14 6.35 27.03
CA VAL A 385 4.45 7.04 25.91
C VAL A 385 4.54 6.21 24.63
N PHE A 386 5.71 5.69 24.33
CA PHE A 386 5.89 4.74 23.21
C PHE A 386 4.99 3.51 23.38
N ALA A 387 4.94 2.92 24.57
CA ALA A 387 4.13 1.75 24.87
C ALA A 387 2.65 2.01 24.59
N ALA A 388 2.12 3.18 24.91
CA ALA A 388 0.75 3.55 24.62
C ALA A 388 0.46 3.55 23.11
N PHE A 389 1.35 4.10 22.27
CA PHE A 389 1.20 4.06 20.81
C PHE A 389 1.33 2.65 20.26
N MET A 390 2.31 1.87 20.73
CA MET A 390 2.50 0.49 20.25
C MET A 390 1.28 -0.38 20.59
N VAL A 391 0.68 -0.22 21.77
CA VAL A 391 -0.55 -0.91 22.15
C VAL A 391 -1.71 -0.47 21.28
N LEU A 392 -1.90 0.84 21.04
CA LEU A 392 -2.96 1.37 20.19
C LEU A 392 -2.90 0.77 18.78
N PHE A 393 -1.74 0.84 18.14
CA PHE A 393 -1.57 0.30 16.77
C PHE A 393 -1.68 -1.23 16.72
N SER A 394 -1.22 -1.91 17.77
CA SER A 394 -1.38 -3.36 17.90
C SER A 394 -2.85 -3.75 18.05
N MET A 395 -3.63 -3.00 18.83
CA MET A 395 -5.08 -3.20 18.95
C MET A 395 -5.79 -2.92 17.62
N ALA A 396 -5.37 -1.87 16.89
CA ALA A 396 -5.89 -1.57 15.56
C ALA A 396 -5.55 -2.69 14.56
N ASN A 397 -4.35 -3.26 14.63
CA ASN A 397 -3.94 -4.41 13.81
C ASN A 397 -4.71 -5.70 14.15
N ALA A 398 -5.15 -5.84 15.39
CA ALA A 398 -6.01 -6.95 15.84
C ALA A 398 -7.51 -6.74 15.49
N GLY A 399 -7.87 -5.61 14.89
CA GLY A 399 -9.26 -5.31 14.50
C GLY A 399 -10.13 -4.83 15.64
N LEU A 400 -9.59 -4.05 16.59
CA LEU A 400 -10.40 -3.47 17.69
C LEU A 400 -11.45 -2.49 17.14
N PRO A 401 -12.75 -2.66 17.50
CA PRO A 401 -13.77 -1.67 17.17
C PRO A 401 -13.42 -0.26 17.64
N GLY A 402 -13.70 0.73 16.79
CA GLY A 402 -13.26 2.13 17.01
C GLY A 402 -11.90 2.47 16.37
N THR A 403 -11.22 1.49 15.77
CA THR A 403 -10.03 1.71 14.97
C THR A 403 -10.29 1.39 13.49
N SER A 404 -9.48 1.94 12.60
CA SER A 404 -9.68 1.81 11.15
C SER A 404 -9.61 0.36 10.65
N GLY A 405 -8.81 -0.50 11.29
CA GLY A 405 -8.65 -1.92 10.90
C GLY A 405 -9.93 -2.73 11.02
N PHE A 406 -10.75 -2.45 12.05
CA PHE A 406 -12.03 -3.12 12.23
C PHE A 406 -13.01 -2.85 11.08
N VAL A 407 -13.07 -1.62 10.58
CA VAL A 407 -14.08 -1.20 9.59
C VAL A 407 -14.01 -2.03 8.32
N GLY A 408 -12.84 -2.09 7.68
CA GLY A 408 -12.66 -2.83 6.42
C GLY A 408 -12.86 -4.33 6.59
N GLU A 409 -12.25 -4.93 7.61
CA GLU A 409 -12.36 -6.37 7.88
C GLU A 409 -13.79 -6.79 8.19
N PHE A 410 -14.50 -6.02 9.02
CA PHE A 410 -15.89 -6.31 9.37
C PHE A 410 -16.81 -6.23 8.16
N MET A 411 -16.65 -5.24 7.28
CA MET A 411 -17.42 -5.15 6.03
C MET A 411 -17.19 -6.38 5.14
N VAL A 412 -15.93 -6.82 4.99
CA VAL A 412 -15.60 -8.00 4.17
C VAL A 412 -16.12 -9.30 4.82
N ILE A 413 -16.08 -9.44 6.14
CA ILE A 413 -16.65 -10.60 6.85
C ILE A 413 -18.17 -10.69 6.62
N ILE A 414 -18.89 -9.56 6.72
CA ILE A 414 -20.33 -9.52 6.43
C ILE A 414 -20.61 -9.86 4.97
N ALA A 415 -19.85 -9.31 4.02
CA ALA A 415 -19.98 -9.65 2.62
C ALA A 415 -19.69 -11.14 2.37
N SER A 416 -18.69 -11.70 3.02
CA SER A 416 -18.36 -13.13 2.97
C SER A 416 -19.50 -13.99 3.47
N PHE A 417 -20.19 -13.57 4.55
CA PHE A 417 -21.35 -14.30 5.09
C PHE A 417 -22.52 -14.33 4.10
N LYS A 418 -22.74 -13.23 3.36
CA LYS A 418 -23.75 -13.19 2.30
C LYS A 418 -23.39 -14.10 1.11
N ALA A 419 -22.10 -14.34 0.86
CA ALA A 419 -21.64 -15.24 -0.18
C ALA A 419 -21.68 -16.71 0.25
N ASN A 420 -21.06 -17.03 1.38
CA ASN A 420 -20.99 -18.39 1.93
C ASN A 420 -20.57 -18.35 3.40
N PHE A 421 -21.26 -19.12 4.25
CA PHE A 421 -20.95 -19.23 5.68
C PHE A 421 -19.48 -19.60 5.95
N TRP A 422 -18.92 -20.55 5.19
CA TRP A 422 -17.53 -21.00 5.40
C TRP A 422 -16.50 -19.94 5.04
N PHE A 423 -16.79 -19.09 4.04
CA PHE A 423 -15.91 -17.96 3.72
C PHE A 423 -15.87 -16.97 4.89
N ALA A 424 -17.03 -16.66 5.46
CA ALA A 424 -17.12 -15.79 6.63
C ALA A 424 -16.46 -16.40 7.86
N PHE A 425 -16.66 -17.69 8.12
CA PHE A 425 -16.05 -18.39 9.24
C PHE A 425 -14.52 -18.35 9.17
N LEU A 426 -13.96 -18.67 8.00
CA LEU A 426 -12.50 -18.62 7.79
C LEU A 426 -11.98 -17.19 7.84
N ALA A 427 -12.66 -16.22 7.24
CA ALA A 427 -12.26 -14.80 7.33
C ALA A 427 -12.33 -14.31 8.78
N ALA A 428 -13.41 -14.59 9.52
CA ALA A 428 -13.57 -14.18 10.91
C ALA A 428 -12.54 -14.81 11.87
N SER A 429 -11.90 -15.92 11.50
CA SER A 429 -10.83 -16.51 12.28
C SER A 429 -9.65 -15.55 12.52
N THR A 430 -9.48 -14.52 11.67
CA THR A 430 -8.48 -13.47 11.85
C THR A 430 -8.66 -12.72 13.17
N LEU A 431 -9.91 -12.54 13.65
CA LEU A 431 -10.20 -11.87 14.93
C LEU A 431 -9.54 -12.59 16.11
N VAL A 432 -9.35 -13.90 15.99
CA VAL A 432 -8.66 -14.71 16.99
C VAL A 432 -7.17 -14.83 16.67
N ILE A 433 -6.82 -15.22 15.45
CA ILE A 433 -5.44 -15.45 15.03
C ILE A 433 -4.66 -14.13 15.02
N GLY A 434 -5.25 -13.05 14.47
CA GLY A 434 -4.67 -11.72 14.42
C GLY A 434 -4.44 -11.13 15.82
N ALA A 435 -5.42 -11.27 16.70
CA ALA A 435 -5.26 -10.90 18.10
C ALA A 435 -4.16 -11.75 18.77
N ALA A 436 -4.13 -13.06 18.51
CA ALA A 436 -3.15 -13.95 19.11
C ALA A 436 -1.71 -13.54 18.79
N TYR A 437 -1.32 -13.39 17.51
CA TYR A 437 0.06 -13.04 17.18
C TYR A 437 0.41 -11.60 17.58
N THR A 438 -0.53 -10.67 17.47
CA THR A 438 -0.27 -9.27 17.80
C THR A 438 -0.13 -9.07 19.31
N LEU A 439 -1.08 -9.56 20.10
CA LEU A 439 -1.04 -9.42 21.56
C LEU A 439 0.05 -10.26 22.19
N TRP A 440 0.40 -11.40 21.60
CA TRP A 440 1.54 -12.20 22.04
C TRP A 440 2.87 -11.45 21.85
N MET A 441 3.02 -10.69 20.76
CA MET A 441 4.16 -9.80 20.56
C MET A 441 4.15 -8.68 21.62
N VAL A 442 3.02 -7.97 21.79
CA VAL A 442 2.88 -6.88 22.78
C VAL A 442 3.20 -7.37 24.19
N LYS A 443 2.66 -8.54 24.59
CA LYS A 443 2.95 -9.11 25.91
C LYS A 443 4.44 -9.30 26.14
N ARG A 444 5.17 -9.81 25.14
CA ARG A 444 6.59 -10.13 25.28
C ARG A 444 7.52 -8.93 25.16
N VAL A 445 7.13 -7.90 24.39
CA VAL A 445 7.96 -6.72 24.13
C VAL A 445 7.64 -5.61 25.14
N ILE A 446 6.37 -5.29 25.32
CA ILE A 446 5.92 -4.09 26.03
C ILE A 446 5.76 -4.34 27.54
N TYR A 447 5.16 -5.47 27.89
CA TYR A 447 4.81 -5.76 29.29
C TYR A 447 5.84 -6.69 29.98
N GLY A 448 5.72 -6.79 31.29
CA GLY A 448 6.58 -7.61 32.15
C GLY A 448 7.67 -6.78 32.85
N GLU A 449 8.64 -7.50 33.40
CA GLU A 449 9.83 -6.89 34.01
C GLU A 449 10.82 -6.45 32.92
N VAL A 450 11.68 -5.48 33.26
CA VAL A 450 12.75 -5.04 32.37
C VAL A 450 13.73 -6.19 32.15
N ALA A 451 13.83 -6.66 30.89
CA ALA A 451 14.49 -7.91 30.59
C ALA A 451 16.04 -7.85 30.68
N ASN A 452 16.62 -6.69 30.37
CA ASN A 452 18.08 -6.52 30.32
C ASN A 452 18.47 -5.03 30.38
N ASN A 453 19.78 -4.75 30.47
CA ASN A 453 20.32 -3.41 30.56
C ASN A 453 19.98 -2.53 29.33
N ASN A 454 19.95 -3.10 28.12
CA ASN A 454 19.62 -2.33 26.92
C ASN A 454 18.19 -1.77 26.99
N VAL A 455 17.26 -2.56 27.58
CA VAL A 455 15.87 -2.09 27.79
C VAL A 455 15.79 -1.11 28.99
N ALA A 456 16.62 -1.30 30.01
CA ALA A 456 16.66 -0.41 31.18
C ALA A 456 17.14 1.01 30.82
N GLU A 457 17.99 1.16 29.82
CA GLU A 457 18.59 2.41 29.36
C GLU A 457 17.77 3.10 28.23
N LEU A 458 16.61 2.54 27.83
CA LEU A 458 15.80 3.13 26.78
C LEU A 458 15.24 4.50 27.20
N GLU A 459 15.45 5.48 26.33
CA GLU A 459 14.81 6.79 26.42
C GLU A 459 13.48 6.77 25.64
N ASP A 460 12.43 7.42 26.19
CA ASP A 460 11.12 7.50 25.56
C ASP A 460 11.17 8.36 24.27
N LEU A 461 10.06 8.53 23.61
CA LEU A 461 9.92 9.23 22.34
C LEU A 461 10.44 10.68 22.41
N ASN A 462 11.21 11.07 21.43
CA ASN A 462 11.47 12.48 21.19
C ASN A 462 10.26 13.17 20.52
N VAL A 463 10.26 14.50 20.46
CA VAL A 463 9.13 15.31 19.97
C VAL A 463 8.74 14.93 18.53
N ARG A 464 9.72 14.63 17.68
CA ARG A 464 9.49 14.28 16.27
C ARG A 464 8.83 12.90 16.17
N GLU A 465 9.34 11.89 16.86
CA GLU A 465 8.78 10.54 16.93
C GLU A 465 7.34 10.57 17.47
N PHE A 466 7.15 11.33 18.57
CA PHE A 466 5.82 11.53 19.14
C PHE A 466 4.85 12.14 18.13
N ALA A 467 5.25 13.23 17.44
CA ALA A 467 4.38 13.90 16.46
C ALA A 467 3.96 12.97 15.31
N VAL A 468 4.90 12.19 14.77
CA VAL A 468 4.61 11.24 13.70
C VAL A 468 3.63 10.15 14.15
N LEU A 469 3.87 9.53 15.31
CA LEU A 469 2.98 8.49 15.84
C LEU A 469 1.62 9.06 16.25
N ALA A 470 1.57 10.26 16.80
CA ALA A 470 0.31 10.93 17.16
C ALA A 470 -0.56 11.24 15.94
N VAL A 471 0.03 11.73 14.85
CA VAL A 471 -0.70 11.99 13.59
C VAL A 471 -1.27 10.69 13.01
N LEU A 472 -0.51 9.61 13.02
CA LEU A 472 -1.00 8.28 12.59
C LEU A 472 -2.09 7.75 13.53
N ALA A 473 -1.95 7.92 14.84
CA ALA A 473 -2.97 7.53 15.82
C ALA A 473 -4.30 8.25 15.57
N VAL A 474 -4.24 9.57 15.34
CA VAL A 474 -5.43 10.36 15.00
C VAL A 474 -6.06 9.84 13.69
N ALA A 475 -5.29 9.56 12.65
CA ALA A 475 -5.81 9.05 11.38
C ALA A 475 -6.50 7.68 11.55
N VAL A 476 -5.88 6.77 12.32
CA VAL A 476 -6.43 5.43 12.60
C VAL A 476 -7.74 5.51 13.39
N LEU A 477 -7.80 6.37 14.40
CA LEU A 477 -9.01 6.58 15.21
C LEU A 477 -10.11 7.31 14.41
N LEU A 478 -9.73 8.32 13.61
CA LEU A 478 -10.68 9.08 12.81
C LEU A 478 -11.42 8.18 11.83
N ILE A 479 -10.71 7.35 11.05
CA ILE A 479 -11.33 6.41 10.10
C ILE A 479 -12.10 5.31 10.87
N GLY A 480 -11.63 4.90 12.05
CA GLY A 480 -12.31 3.90 12.85
C GLY A 480 -13.62 4.36 13.45
N LEU A 481 -13.70 5.63 13.86
CA LEU A 481 -14.89 6.23 14.47
C LEU A 481 -15.83 6.87 13.45
N TRP A 482 -15.28 7.41 12.36
CA TRP A 482 -16.02 8.11 11.32
C TRP A 482 -15.53 7.76 9.91
N PRO A 483 -15.83 6.54 9.41
CA PRO A 483 -15.41 6.08 8.10
C PRO A 483 -16.17 6.73 6.93
N ALA A 484 -17.29 7.41 7.19
CA ALA A 484 -18.19 7.94 6.16
C ALA A 484 -17.47 8.78 5.09
N PRO A 485 -16.60 9.76 5.41
CA PRO A 485 -15.93 10.56 4.38
C PRO A 485 -15.10 9.72 3.39
N LEU A 486 -14.47 8.66 3.87
CA LEU A 486 -13.71 7.73 3.03
C LEU A 486 -14.64 6.86 2.18
N VAL A 487 -15.70 6.34 2.78
CA VAL A 487 -16.68 5.47 2.11
C VAL A 487 -17.47 6.24 1.05
N ASP A 488 -17.93 7.47 1.37
CA ASP A 488 -18.70 8.31 0.45
C ASP A 488 -17.89 8.71 -0.79
N MET A 489 -16.59 8.89 -0.66
CA MET A 489 -15.70 9.16 -1.80
C MET A 489 -15.66 7.98 -2.79
N MET A 490 -15.82 6.75 -2.32
CA MET A 490 -15.64 5.53 -3.11
C MET A 490 -16.95 4.96 -3.67
N ASN A 491 -18.09 5.20 -3.00
CA ASN A 491 -19.34 4.49 -3.26
C ASN A 491 -19.78 4.56 -4.71
N VAL A 492 -19.86 5.76 -5.29
CA VAL A 492 -20.35 5.96 -6.67
C VAL A 492 -19.46 5.25 -7.68
N THR A 493 -18.16 5.34 -7.53
CA THR A 493 -17.19 4.66 -8.40
C THR A 493 -17.28 3.13 -8.27
N ILE A 494 -17.45 2.61 -7.04
CA ILE A 494 -17.60 1.17 -6.81
C ILE A 494 -18.89 0.64 -7.41
N ASP A 495 -20.01 1.36 -7.26
CA ASP A 495 -21.28 0.97 -7.85
C ASP A 495 -21.21 0.94 -9.39
N GLN A 496 -20.55 1.93 -9.99
CA GLN A 496 -20.30 1.95 -11.43
C GLN A 496 -19.42 0.78 -11.87
N LEU A 497 -18.34 0.49 -11.13
CA LEU A 497 -17.46 -0.65 -11.42
C LEU A 497 -18.22 -1.98 -11.36
N ILE A 498 -19.09 -2.16 -10.37
CA ILE A 498 -19.92 -3.37 -10.25
C ILE A 498 -20.87 -3.53 -11.43
N GLN A 499 -21.52 -2.43 -11.86
CA GLN A 499 -22.37 -2.45 -13.05
C GLN A 499 -21.56 -2.83 -14.29
N GLN A 500 -20.38 -2.24 -14.48
CA GLN A 500 -19.51 -2.53 -15.61
C GLN A 500 -19.05 -4.00 -15.64
N ILE A 501 -18.65 -4.55 -14.49
CA ILE A 501 -18.22 -5.96 -14.35
C ILE A 501 -19.40 -6.92 -14.60
N GLY A 502 -20.62 -6.49 -14.33
CA GLY A 502 -21.85 -7.27 -14.58
C GLY A 502 -22.14 -7.52 -16.07
N HIS A 503 -21.50 -6.78 -16.99
CA HIS A 503 -21.65 -6.94 -18.43
C HIS A 503 -20.60 -7.92 -18.98
N SER A 504 -21.06 -9.07 -19.51
CA SER A 504 -20.18 -10.01 -20.22
C SER A 504 -19.62 -9.37 -21.50
N LYS A 505 -18.40 -9.70 -21.82
CA LYS A 505 -17.69 -9.29 -23.06
C LYS A 505 -17.66 -10.38 -24.13
N LEU A 506 -18.39 -11.47 -23.91
CA LEU A 506 -18.47 -12.61 -24.84
C LEU A 506 -19.41 -12.32 -26.00
#